data_e430e29d65a7fbd6c7c1f49321c57ba3
#
_entry.id   e430e29d65a7fbd6c7c1f49321c57ba3
#
_cell.length_a   1.000
_cell.length_b   1.000
_cell.length_c   1.000
_cell.angle_alpha   90.00
_cell.angle_beta   90.00
_cell.angle_gamma   90.00
#
_symmetry.space_group_name_H-M   'P 1'
#
loop_
_entity.id
_entity.type
_entity.pdbx_description
1 polymer ?
#
loop_
_entity_poly.entity_id
_entity_poly.type
_entity_poly.pdbx_seq_one_letter_code
_entity_poly.pdbx_strand_id
1 'polypeptide(L)'
;MTKYQPYTVQDVKDSSARELFTVVSTFAGGGGSSTGYRLAGGKVIAINEFVEEAIKTYSTNFPDTKIVPGDIKTLTGNDLLKAAGLKPGELDILDGSPPCSAFSVAGKREKGWNKEKSYSDGMKVENIEDLFLEFIRIAEEIQPKVIIAENVKGITMGEATKKLNEFINAFSNIKPGYHVTYEVLSAANFGTPQGRERTFFICIRHDVADKVGIHMFNANQTVFPNPITPEHISISQAFENLVNDPEEEKMLEDY
;
A
#
# COMPACT_ATOMS: atom_id res chain seq x y z
N MET A 1 8.32 28.71 -5.43
CA MET A 1 7.78 27.56 -6.17
C MET A 1 8.54 26.31 -5.74
N THR A 2 7.85 25.31 -5.26
CA THR A 2 8.47 24.02 -4.90
C THR A 2 8.90 23.33 -6.21
N LYS A 3 10.19 23.12 -6.39
CA LYS A 3 10.70 22.45 -7.59
C LYS A 3 10.43 20.94 -7.45
N TYR A 4 9.85 20.30 -8.47
CA TYR A 4 9.72 18.86 -8.51
C TYR A 4 11.11 18.21 -8.53
N GLN A 5 11.36 17.28 -7.62
CA GLN A 5 12.58 16.48 -7.59
C GLN A 5 12.18 15.01 -7.64
N PRO A 6 12.35 14.35 -8.80
CA PRO A 6 12.16 12.91 -8.88
C PRO A 6 13.23 12.19 -8.06
N TYR A 7 12.86 11.10 -7.42
CA TYR A 7 13.84 10.19 -6.82
C TYR A 7 14.49 9.31 -7.88
N THR A 8 15.71 8.87 -7.62
CA THR A 8 16.45 7.94 -8.47
C THR A 8 16.42 6.53 -7.87
N VAL A 9 16.79 5.53 -8.67
CA VAL A 9 17.00 4.15 -8.17
C VAL A 9 18.09 4.11 -7.10
N GLN A 10 19.09 4.99 -7.19
CA GLN A 10 20.15 5.07 -6.18
C GLN A 10 19.62 5.60 -4.86
N ASP A 11 18.76 6.63 -4.86
CA ASP A 11 18.12 7.15 -3.64
C ASP A 11 17.33 6.07 -2.91
N VAL A 12 16.62 5.21 -3.66
CA VAL A 12 15.86 4.08 -3.10
C VAL A 12 16.80 3.08 -2.42
N LYS A 13 17.93 2.74 -3.06
CA LYS A 13 18.93 1.81 -2.52
C LYS A 13 19.59 2.36 -1.26
N ASP A 14 20.09 3.59 -1.32
CA ASP A 14 20.80 4.24 -0.22
C ASP A 14 19.89 4.42 1.01
N SER A 15 18.64 4.82 0.77
CA SER A 15 17.67 4.96 1.86
C SER A 15 17.33 3.61 2.48
N SER A 16 17.09 2.58 1.67
CA SER A 16 16.75 1.23 2.16
C SER A 16 17.89 0.57 2.94
N ALA A 17 19.15 0.90 2.63
CA ALA A 17 20.32 0.40 3.36
C ALA A 17 20.38 0.85 4.83
N ARG A 18 19.56 1.84 5.22
CA ARG A 18 19.44 2.28 6.62
C ARG A 18 18.73 1.26 7.51
N GLU A 19 17.92 0.38 6.93
CA GLU A 19 17.19 -0.72 7.59
C GLU A 19 16.50 -0.31 8.91
N LEU A 20 15.85 0.87 8.91
CA LEU A 20 15.24 1.44 10.11
C LEU A 20 14.04 0.64 10.63
N PHE A 21 13.35 -0.07 9.74
CA PHE A 21 12.21 -0.93 10.02
C PHE A 21 12.04 -1.97 8.92
N THR A 22 11.36 -3.05 9.25
CA THR A 22 11.09 -4.17 8.35
C THR A 22 9.66 -4.11 7.80
N VAL A 23 9.49 -4.48 6.53
CA VAL A 23 8.19 -4.51 5.85
C VAL A 23 7.96 -5.85 5.18
N VAL A 24 6.76 -6.39 5.33
CA VAL A 24 6.19 -7.40 4.44
C VAL A 24 5.03 -6.74 3.70
N SER A 25 5.01 -6.84 2.36
CA SER A 25 3.96 -6.23 1.53
C SER A 25 3.15 -7.30 0.82
N THR A 26 1.84 -7.27 0.94
CA THR A 26 0.89 -8.12 0.20
C THR A 26 0.23 -7.31 -0.91
N PHE A 27 -0.24 -7.97 -1.96
CA PHE A 27 -0.76 -7.29 -3.15
C PHE A 27 0.25 -6.29 -3.72
N ALA A 28 1.53 -6.69 -3.74
CA ALA A 28 2.66 -5.79 -3.92
C ALA A 28 2.75 -5.16 -5.33
N GLY A 29 2.07 -5.76 -6.34
CA GLY A 29 2.12 -5.30 -7.71
C GLY A 29 3.55 -5.19 -8.23
N GLY A 30 3.86 -4.16 -9.00
CA GLY A 30 5.22 -3.85 -9.48
C GLY A 30 6.14 -3.18 -8.44
N GLY A 31 5.68 -3.00 -7.18
CA GLY A 31 6.52 -2.49 -6.09
C GLY A 31 6.39 -0.99 -5.78
N GLY A 32 5.26 -0.36 -6.13
CA GLY A 32 5.06 1.07 -5.87
C GLY A 32 5.12 1.43 -4.38
N SER A 33 4.34 0.77 -3.52
CA SER A 33 4.38 0.98 -2.06
C SER A 33 5.73 0.59 -1.48
N SER A 34 6.32 -0.51 -1.97
CA SER A 34 7.65 -0.96 -1.58
C SER A 34 8.74 0.08 -1.85
N THR A 35 8.65 0.82 -2.96
CA THR A 35 9.54 1.95 -3.25
C THR A 35 9.39 3.04 -2.19
N GLY A 36 8.17 3.39 -1.81
CA GLY A 36 7.90 4.38 -0.76
C GLY A 36 8.50 3.98 0.60
N TYR A 37 8.31 2.73 1.02
CA TYR A 37 8.91 2.23 2.27
C TYR A 37 10.43 2.26 2.24
N ARG A 38 11.04 1.90 1.10
CA ARG A 38 12.51 1.96 0.93
C ARG A 38 13.04 3.38 0.99
N LEU A 39 12.37 4.33 0.33
CA LEU A 39 12.72 5.76 0.42
C LEU A 39 12.61 6.29 1.85
N ALA A 40 11.67 5.77 2.65
CA ALA A 40 11.56 6.08 4.08
C ALA A 40 12.63 5.41 4.95
N GLY A 41 13.53 4.62 4.38
CA GLY A 41 14.60 3.90 5.09
C GLY A 41 14.23 2.51 5.56
N GLY A 42 13.10 1.96 5.11
CA GLY A 42 12.65 0.62 5.45
C GLY A 42 13.30 -0.46 4.59
N LYS A 43 13.35 -1.67 5.13
CA LYS A 43 13.73 -2.88 4.40
C LYS A 43 12.49 -3.71 4.11
N VAL A 44 12.10 -3.79 2.82
CA VAL A 44 11.04 -4.71 2.38
C VAL A 44 11.67 -6.09 2.23
N ILE A 45 11.38 -6.98 3.18
CA ILE A 45 12.04 -8.30 3.30
C ILE A 45 11.33 -9.41 2.55
N ALA A 46 10.00 -9.34 2.48
CA ALA A 46 9.20 -10.29 1.69
C ALA A 46 7.97 -9.60 1.09
N ILE A 47 7.46 -10.16 -0.01
CA ILE A 47 6.20 -9.73 -0.62
C ILE A 47 5.34 -10.94 -0.99
N ASN A 48 4.02 -10.71 -1.06
CA ASN A 48 3.09 -11.61 -1.75
C ASN A 48 2.49 -10.91 -2.96
N GLU A 49 2.50 -11.62 -4.07
CA GLU A 49 1.86 -11.23 -5.32
C GLU A 49 1.50 -12.51 -6.10
N PHE A 50 0.42 -12.49 -6.87
CA PHE A 50 -0.02 -13.65 -7.63
C PHE A 50 0.04 -13.44 -9.15
N VAL A 51 0.09 -12.18 -9.62
CA VAL A 51 0.20 -11.84 -11.03
C VAL A 51 1.64 -11.99 -11.50
N GLU A 52 1.87 -12.89 -12.45
CA GLU A 52 3.22 -13.26 -12.89
C GLU A 52 4.01 -12.07 -13.48
N GLU A 53 3.35 -11.22 -14.26
CA GLU A 53 3.94 -10.01 -14.86
C GLU A 53 4.35 -8.99 -13.79
N ALA A 54 3.54 -8.84 -12.74
CA ALA A 54 3.86 -7.99 -11.59
C ALA A 54 5.06 -8.55 -10.81
N ILE A 55 5.11 -9.87 -10.60
CA ILE A 55 6.24 -10.56 -9.97
C ILE A 55 7.53 -10.34 -10.77
N LYS A 56 7.49 -10.47 -12.09
CA LYS A 56 8.65 -10.21 -12.96
C LYS A 56 9.14 -8.78 -12.82
N THR A 57 8.23 -7.81 -12.88
CA THR A 57 8.54 -6.39 -12.69
C THR A 57 9.15 -6.15 -11.31
N TYR A 58 8.53 -6.70 -10.26
CA TYR A 58 9.02 -6.57 -8.89
C TYR A 58 10.42 -7.14 -8.72
N SER A 59 10.66 -8.36 -9.22
CA SER A 59 11.94 -9.06 -9.13
C SER A 59 13.07 -8.31 -9.85
N THR A 60 12.74 -7.67 -10.98
CA THR A 60 13.70 -6.85 -11.73
C THR A 60 14.12 -5.62 -10.92
N ASN A 61 13.16 -4.95 -10.28
CA ASN A 61 13.42 -3.74 -9.51
C ASN A 61 14.06 -4.02 -8.14
N PHE A 62 13.69 -5.15 -7.51
CA PHE A 62 14.07 -5.49 -6.13
C PHE A 62 14.51 -6.96 -6.03
N PRO A 63 15.67 -7.35 -6.61
CA PRO A 63 16.10 -8.74 -6.71
C PRO A 63 16.39 -9.39 -5.33
N ASP A 64 16.67 -8.60 -4.31
CA ASP A 64 17.00 -9.09 -2.96
C ASP A 64 15.76 -9.38 -2.09
N THR A 65 14.56 -8.98 -2.53
CA THR A 65 13.32 -9.20 -1.78
C THR A 65 12.81 -10.63 -1.99
N LYS A 66 12.43 -11.30 -0.92
CA LYS A 66 11.81 -12.64 -1.01
C LYS A 66 10.39 -12.53 -1.56
N ILE A 67 10.09 -13.32 -2.58
CA ILE A 67 8.76 -13.37 -3.17
C ILE A 67 8.06 -14.66 -2.73
N VAL A 68 6.84 -14.49 -2.21
CA VAL A 68 5.91 -15.58 -1.89
C VAL A 68 4.78 -15.47 -2.93
N PRO A 69 4.90 -16.20 -4.06
CA PRO A 69 3.91 -16.13 -5.12
C PRO A 69 2.64 -16.87 -4.73
N GLY A 70 1.50 -16.43 -5.23
CA GLY A 70 0.22 -17.12 -5.10
C GLY A 70 -0.90 -16.28 -4.53
N ASP A 71 -2.11 -16.84 -4.63
CA ASP A 71 -3.33 -16.21 -4.11
C ASP A 71 -3.27 -16.15 -2.58
N ILE A 72 -3.48 -14.98 -2.01
CA ILE A 72 -3.49 -14.74 -0.55
C ILE A 72 -4.47 -15.65 0.19
N LYS A 73 -5.54 -16.10 -0.46
CA LYS A 73 -6.52 -17.06 0.09
C LYS A 73 -5.91 -18.42 0.41
N THR A 74 -4.84 -18.79 -0.29
CA THR A 74 -4.17 -20.08 -0.12
C THR A 74 -2.93 -20.02 0.76
N LEU A 75 -2.50 -18.81 1.11
CA LEU A 75 -1.32 -18.56 1.94
C LEU A 75 -1.70 -18.38 3.41
N THR A 76 -0.71 -18.61 4.26
CA THR A 76 -0.79 -18.33 5.69
C THR A 76 0.18 -17.20 6.06
N GLY A 77 -0.07 -16.52 7.19
CA GLY A 77 0.90 -15.57 7.75
C GLY A 77 2.26 -16.22 8.04
N ASN A 78 2.26 -17.52 8.37
CA ASN A 78 3.49 -18.25 8.61
C ASN A 78 4.35 -18.44 7.34
N ASP A 79 3.74 -18.55 6.15
CA ASP A 79 4.49 -18.62 4.89
C ASP A 79 5.27 -17.32 4.65
N LEU A 80 4.63 -16.19 4.91
CA LEU A 80 5.24 -14.87 4.82
C LEU A 80 6.33 -14.66 5.90
N LEU A 81 6.05 -15.04 7.13
CA LEU A 81 7.03 -14.96 8.24
C LEU A 81 8.25 -15.84 7.96
N LYS A 82 8.05 -17.06 7.45
CA LYS A 82 9.14 -17.96 7.07
C LYS A 82 10.02 -17.35 5.97
N ALA A 83 9.41 -16.77 4.94
CA ALA A 83 10.15 -16.07 3.88
C ALA A 83 10.91 -14.86 4.43
N ALA A 84 10.32 -14.13 5.38
CA ALA A 84 10.92 -12.98 6.04
C ALA A 84 12.01 -13.36 7.08
N GLY A 85 12.06 -14.61 7.55
CA GLY A 85 12.93 -15.05 8.63
C GLY A 85 12.52 -14.51 10.01
N LEU A 86 11.22 -14.26 10.21
CA LEU A 86 10.66 -13.66 11.43
C LEU A 86 9.67 -14.60 12.12
N LYS A 87 9.38 -14.29 13.38
CA LYS A 87 8.31 -14.92 14.18
C LYS A 87 7.11 -13.98 14.29
N PRO A 88 5.91 -14.49 14.65
CA PRO A 88 4.78 -13.64 14.96
C PRO A 88 5.14 -12.55 16.00
N GLY A 89 4.70 -11.33 15.72
CA GLY A 89 4.95 -10.16 16.57
C GLY A 89 6.24 -9.40 16.30
N GLU A 90 7.18 -9.95 15.52
CA GLU A 90 8.49 -9.32 15.25
C GLU A 90 8.47 -8.31 14.11
N LEU A 91 7.59 -8.52 13.10
CA LEU A 91 7.48 -7.65 11.93
C LEU A 91 7.08 -6.23 12.34
N ASP A 92 7.78 -5.21 11.78
CA ASP A 92 7.43 -3.82 12.06
C ASP A 92 6.17 -3.41 11.29
N ILE A 93 6.13 -3.57 9.97
CA ILE A 93 5.01 -3.13 9.14
C ILE A 93 4.52 -4.27 8.24
N LEU A 94 3.23 -4.57 8.31
CA LEU A 94 2.51 -5.31 7.26
C LEU A 94 1.77 -4.30 6.39
N ASP A 95 2.11 -4.27 5.09
CA ASP A 95 1.48 -3.44 4.07
C ASP A 95 0.57 -4.28 3.19
N GLY A 96 -0.55 -3.69 2.74
CA GLY A 96 -1.40 -4.32 1.75
C GLY A 96 -2.40 -3.37 1.10
N SER A 97 -2.62 -3.59 -0.20
CA SER A 97 -3.62 -2.86 -0.98
C SER A 97 -4.61 -3.82 -1.64
N PRO A 98 -5.45 -4.54 -0.85
CA PRO A 98 -6.44 -5.45 -1.39
C PRO A 98 -7.33 -4.73 -2.40
N PRO A 99 -7.54 -5.28 -3.60
CA PRO A 99 -8.34 -4.62 -4.62
C PRO A 99 -9.79 -4.44 -4.17
N CYS A 100 -10.38 -3.29 -4.50
CA CYS A 100 -11.74 -2.94 -4.17
C CYS A 100 -12.45 -2.33 -5.38
N SER A 101 -12.64 -3.11 -6.44
CA SER A 101 -13.25 -2.63 -7.68
C SER A 101 -14.71 -2.20 -7.54
N ALA A 102 -15.43 -2.69 -6.52
CA ALA A 102 -16.82 -2.36 -6.28
C ALA A 102 -17.04 -0.89 -5.86
N PHE A 103 -16.03 -0.24 -5.27
CA PHE A 103 -16.13 1.11 -4.71
C PHE A 103 -15.34 2.16 -5.49
N SER A 104 -14.76 1.82 -6.64
CA SER A 104 -14.02 2.78 -7.46
C SER A 104 -14.97 3.80 -8.09
N VAL A 105 -14.77 5.08 -7.78
CA VAL A 105 -15.54 6.20 -8.36
C VAL A 105 -15.25 6.38 -9.85
N ALA A 106 -14.08 5.93 -10.33
CA ALA A 106 -13.68 5.99 -11.73
C ALA A 106 -14.28 4.88 -12.60
N GLY A 107 -14.76 3.77 -11.99
CA GLY A 107 -15.51 2.73 -12.69
C GLY A 107 -16.96 3.14 -12.89
N LYS A 108 -17.59 2.76 -14.01
CA LYS A 108 -19.05 2.88 -14.16
C LYS A 108 -19.69 2.22 -12.95
N ARG A 109 -20.54 2.96 -12.22
CA ARG A 109 -21.41 2.39 -11.19
C ARG A 109 -22.29 1.34 -11.83
N GLU A 110 -21.85 0.10 -11.87
CA GLU A 110 -22.69 -1.02 -12.30
C GLU A 110 -23.70 -1.28 -11.21
N LYS A 111 -24.98 -1.17 -11.58
CA LYS A 111 -26.10 -1.66 -10.77
C LYS A 111 -25.96 -3.17 -10.65
N GLY A 112 -25.45 -3.65 -9.53
CA GLY A 112 -25.31 -5.08 -9.27
C GLY A 112 -24.17 -5.38 -8.29
N TRP A 113 -24.46 -5.29 -7.01
CA TRP A 113 -23.69 -5.92 -5.95
C TRP A 113 -23.76 -7.45 -6.17
N ASN A 114 -22.66 -8.18 -6.02
CA ASN A 114 -22.54 -9.64 -6.21
C ASN A 114 -22.50 -10.15 -7.67
N LYS A 115 -21.97 -9.42 -8.65
CA LYS A 115 -21.66 -10.00 -9.95
C LYS A 115 -20.18 -10.36 -10.03
N GLU A 116 -19.90 -11.61 -10.46
CA GLU A 116 -18.57 -12.07 -10.82
C GLU A 116 -17.92 -11.10 -11.80
N LYS A 117 -16.74 -10.60 -11.49
CA LYS A 117 -15.91 -9.82 -12.42
C LYS A 117 -14.72 -10.65 -12.83
N SER A 118 -14.45 -10.70 -14.14
CA SER A 118 -13.20 -11.24 -14.67
C SER A 118 -12.21 -10.10 -14.88
N TYR A 119 -10.96 -10.30 -14.50
CA TYR A 119 -9.87 -9.44 -14.92
C TYR A 119 -9.49 -9.74 -16.36
N SER A 120 -8.73 -8.84 -17.01
CA SER A 120 -8.28 -8.95 -18.40
C SER A 120 -7.48 -10.22 -18.70
N ASP A 121 -6.99 -10.91 -17.70
CA ASP A 121 -6.28 -12.21 -17.74
C ASP A 121 -7.18 -13.45 -17.60
N GLY A 122 -8.50 -13.24 -17.53
CA GLY A 122 -9.47 -14.33 -17.48
C GLY A 122 -9.73 -14.94 -16.09
N MET A 123 -9.10 -14.44 -15.03
CA MET A 123 -9.39 -14.92 -13.68
C MET A 123 -10.75 -14.39 -13.18
N LYS A 124 -11.62 -15.30 -12.78
CA LYS A 124 -12.87 -14.99 -12.09
C LYS A 124 -12.56 -14.77 -10.62
N VAL A 125 -12.77 -13.56 -10.13
CA VAL A 125 -12.70 -13.28 -8.69
C VAL A 125 -14.12 -13.28 -8.14
N GLU A 126 -14.49 -14.36 -7.50
CA GLU A 126 -15.65 -14.43 -6.64
C GLU A 126 -15.36 -13.58 -5.40
N ASN A 127 -16.12 -12.52 -5.20
CA ASN A 127 -16.06 -11.63 -4.03
C ASN A 127 -14.69 -10.97 -3.74
N ILE A 128 -14.41 -9.88 -4.44
CA ILE A 128 -13.24 -9.01 -4.17
C ILE A 128 -13.24 -8.48 -2.71
N GLU A 129 -14.41 -8.38 -2.10
CA GLU A 129 -14.58 -7.99 -0.69
C GLU A 129 -13.89 -8.96 0.26
N ASP A 130 -13.80 -10.25 -0.10
CA ASP A 130 -13.14 -11.27 0.72
C ASP A 130 -11.62 -11.06 0.80
N LEU A 131 -11.01 -10.43 -0.21
CA LEU A 131 -9.56 -10.20 -0.21
C LEU A 131 -9.10 -9.24 0.89
N PHE A 132 -9.95 -8.28 1.29
CA PHE A 132 -9.63 -7.42 2.41
C PHE A 132 -9.70 -8.19 3.75
N LEU A 133 -10.67 -9.10 3.89
CA LEU A 133 -10.76 -9.98 5.06
C LEU A 133 -9.60 -11.00 5.10
N GLU A 134 -9.16 -11.49 3.94
CA GLU A 134 -7.96 -12.34 3.85
C GLU A 134 -6.70 -11.58 4.31
N PHE A 135 -6.55 -10.32 3.92
CA PHE A 135 -5.47 -9.48 4.43
C PHE A 135 -5.52 -9.34 5.95
N ILE A 136 -6.73 -9.14 6.52
CA ILE A 136 -6.92 -9.07 7.97
C ILE A 136 -6.56 -10.40 8.64
N ARG A 137 -6.93 -11.55 8.05
CA ARG A 137 -6.54 -12.87 8.54
C ARG A 137 -5.02 -13.04 8.57
N ILE A 138 -4.33 -12.65 7.51
CA ILE A 138 -2.86 -12.66 7.45
C ILE A 138 -2.27 -11.75 8.54
N ALA A 139 -2.85 -10.57 8.75
CA ALA A 139 -2.41 -9.65 9.79
C ALA A 139 -2.56 -10.26 11.21
N GLU A 140 -3.66 -10.99 11.47
CA GLU A 140 -3.86 -11.69 12.74
C GLU A 140 -2.80 -12.78 12.99
N GLU A 141 -2.43 -13.52 11.96
CA GLU A 141 -1.41 -14.57 12.06
C GLU A 141 0.01 -14.00 12.24
N ILE A 142 0.33 -12.90 11.56
CA ILE A 142 1.66 -12.25 11.62
C ILE A 142 1.84 -11.42 12.90
N GLN A 143 0.78 -10.78 13.38
CA GLN A 143 0.80 -9.85 14.53
C GLN A 143 1.83 -8.72 14.37
N PRO A 144 1.87 -7.98 13.25
CA PRO A 144 2.86 -6.95 13.03
C PRO A 144 2.72 -5.81 14.06
N LYS A 145 3.74 -4.99 14.25
CA LYS A 145 3.66 -3.81 15.12
C LYS A 145 2.70 -2.77 14.56
N VAL A 146 2.72 -2.60 13.23
CA VAL A 146 1.85 -1.66 12.50
C VAL A 146 1.27 -2.38 11.27
N ILE A 147 -0.02 -2.14 10.99
CA ILE A 147 -0.66 -2.54 9.74
C ILE A 147 -0.96 -1.28 8.96
N ILE A 148 -0.60 -1.25 7.68
CA ILE A 148 -0.97 -0.19 6.74
C ILE A 148 -1.76 -0.82 5.60
N ALA A 149 -3.04 -0.45 5.47
CA ALA A 149 -3.88 -0.90 4.37
C ALA A 149 -4.32 0.28 3.50
N GLU A 150 -4.28 0.10 2.18
CA GLU A 150 -4.75 1.10 1.21
C GLU A 150 -6.02 0.64 0.53
N ASN A 151 -6.93 1.58 0.31
CA ASN A 151 -8.12 1.35 -0.50
C ASN A 151 -8.56 2.63 -1.24
N VAL A 152 -9.52 2.50 -2.14
CA VAL A 152 -10.07 3.64 -2.86
C VAL A 152 -10.88 4.56 -1.93
N LYS A 153 -10.89 5.88 -2.21
CA LYS A 153 -11.69 6.87 -1.46
C LYS A 153 -13.17 6.47 -1.38
N GLY A 154 -13.70 5.81 -2.42
CA GLY A 154 -15.11 5.41 -2.49
C GLY A 154 -15.61 4.57 -1.32
N ILE A 155 -14.71 3.88 -0.58
CA ILE A 155 -15.09 3.11 0.62
C ILE A 155 -15.63 4.01 1.76
N THR A 156 -15.28 5.29 1.77
CA THR A 156 -15.75 6.26 2.78
C THR A 156 -17.07 6.93 2.38
N MET A 157 -17.74 6.50 1.30
CA MET A 157 -18.87 7.21 0.69
C MET A 157 -20.11 6.31 0.57
N GLY A 158 -21.28 6.87 0.90
CA GLY A 158 -22.58 6.22 0.68
C GLY A 158 -22.70 4.84 1.35
N GLU A 159 -23.26 3.87 0.66
CA GLU A 159 -23.46 2.50 1.17
C GLU A 159 -22.14 1.76 1.49
N ALA A 160 -21.03 2.18 0.88
CA ALA A 160 -19.71 1.58 1.12
C ALA A 160 -19.20 1.82 2.56
N THR A 161 -19.74 2.81 3.27
CA THR A 161 -19.39 3.07 4.68
C THR A 161 -19.75 1.91 5.61
N LYS A 162 -20.70 1.06 5.22
CA LYS A 162 -21.01 -0.18 5.96
C LYS A 162 -19.80 -1.12 5.95
N LYS A 163 -19.17 -1.28 4.79
CA LYS A 163 -17.94 -2.10 4.63
C LYS A 163 -16.74 -1.48 5.34
N LEU A 164 -16.60 -0.16 5.27
CA LEU A 164 -15.60 0.54 6.07
C LEU A 164 -15.70 0.19 7.55
N ASN A 165 -16.92 0.22 8.11
CA ASN A 165 -17.16 -0.12 9.52
C ASN A 165 -16.89 -1.61 9.81
N GLU A 166 -17.22 -2.52 8.88
CA GLU A 166 -16.87 -3.93 8.99
C GLU A 166 -15.35 -4.13 9.08
N PHE A 167 -14.58 -3.45 8.22
CA PHE A 167 -13.12 -3.54 8.23
C PHE A 167 -12.50 -2.94 9.50
N ILE A 168 -13.00 -1.78 9.96
CA ILE A 168 -12.57 -1.18 11.23
C ILE A 168 -12.82 -2.16 12.38
N ASN A 169 -14.01 -2.75 12.44
CA ASN A 169 -14.34 -3.73 13.47
C ASN A 169 -13.46 -4.98 13.39
N ALA A 170 -13.21 -5.49 12.18
CA ALA A 170 -12.37 -6.65 11.97
C ALA A 170 -10.93 -6.38 12.44
N PHE A 171 -10.32 -5.26 12.05
CA PHE A 171 -8.99 -4.86 12.54
C PHE A 171 -8.95 -4.67 14.05
N SER A 172 -9.99 -4.07 14.65
CA SER A 172 -10.05 -3.84 16.10
C SER A 172 -10.14 -5.14 16.89
N ASN A 173 -10.67 -6.21 16.29
CA ASN A 173 -10.82 -7.52 16.91
C ASN A 173 -9.61 -8.47 16.72
N ILE A 174 -8.63 -8.11 15.89
CA ILE A 174 -7.38 -8.88 15.75
C ILE A 174 -6.68 -8.95 17.12
N LYS A 175 -6.21 -10.14 17.48
CA LYS A 175 -5.35 -10.30 18.67
C LYS A 175 -3.89 -10.02 18.27
N PRO A 176 -3.09 -9.34 19.11
CA PRO A 176 -3.33 -8.97 20.53
C PRO A 176 -4.08 -7.65 20.76
N GLY A 177 -4.61 -7.00 19.74
CA GLY A 177 -5.36 -5.76 19.79
C GLY A 177 -4.63 -4.62 19.10
N TYR A 178 -5.40 -3.82 18.31
CA TYR A 178 -4.89 -2.69 17.57
C TYR A 178 -5.76 -1.46 17.74
N HIS A 179 -5.11 -0.31 17.85
CA HIS A 179 -5.77 0.97 17.62
C HIS A 179 -5.91 1.18 16.12
N VAL A 180 -7.13 1.38 15.65
CA VAL A 180 -7.44 1.52 14.23
C VAL A 180 -7.84 2.94 13.92
N THR A 181 -7.20 3.54 12.92
CA THR A 181 -7.57 4.85 12.38
C THR A 181 -7.51 4.83 10.86
N TYR A 182 -8.23 5.73 10.21
CA TYR A 182 -8.18 5.88 8.76
C TYR A 182 -8.28 7.35 8.35
N GLU A 183 -7.71 7.66 7.19
CA GLU A 183 -7.79 9.00 6.58
C GLU A 183 -7.75 8.88 5.06
N VAL A 184 -8.38 9.83 4.38
CA VAL A 184 -8.29 9.97 2.92
C VAL A 184 -7.15 10.93 2.60
N LEU A 185 -6.09 10.42 1.99
CA LEU A 185 -4.93 11.21 1.59
C LEU A 185 -4.94 11.46 0.09
N SER A 186 -4.55 12.68 -0.32
CA SER A 186 -4.32 13.04 -1.72
C SER A 186 -2.82 13.04 -2.01
N ALA A 187 -2.39 12.27 -3.02
CA ALA A 187 -1.00 12.20 -3.43
C ALA A 187 -0.41 13.58 -3.79
N ALA A 188 -1.25 14.48 -4.32
CA ALA A 188 -0.83 15.84 -4.67
C ALA A 188 -0.35 16.65 -3.44
N ASN A 189 -0.86 16.35 -2.24
CA ASN A 189 -0.45 16.99 -1.00
C ASN A 189 0.96 16.56 -0.53
N PHE A 190 1.52 15.53 -1.16
CA PHE A 190 2.80 14.91 -0.80
C PHE A 190 3.83 14.95 -1.94
N GLY A 191 3.73 15.95 -2.83
CA GLY A 191 4.71 16.19 -3.88
C GLY A 191 4.54 15.35 -5.14
N THR A 192 3.46 14.56 -5.25
CA THR A 192 3.18 13.79 -6.46
C THR A 192 2.36 14.63 -7.43
N PRO A 193 2.74 14.74 -8.72
CA PRO A 193 1.98 15.49 -9.73
C PRO A 193 0.72 14.72 -10.19
N GLN A 194 -0.07 14.23 -9.25
CA GLN A 194 -1.27 13.43 -9.50
C GLN A 194 -2.31 13.65 -8.41
N GLY A 195 -3.53 13.97 -8.80
CA GLY A 195 -4.69 14.12 -7.90
C GLY A 195 -5.30 12.78 -7.46
N ARG A 196 -4.48 11.80 -7.06
CA ARG A 196 -4.92 10.48 -6.60
C ARG A 196 -5.30 10.51 -5.13
N GLU A 197 -6.55 10.26 -4.81
CA GLU A 197 -7.04 10.14 -3.43
C GLU A 197 -7.23 8.68 -3.05
N ARG A 198 -6.72 8.30 -1.87
CA ARG A 198 -6.85 6.95 -1.31
C ARG A 198 -7.14 6.99 0.18
N THR A 199 -7.91 6.01 0.63
CA THR A 199 -8.14 5.76 2.05
C THR A 199 -7.00 4.89 2.57
N PHE A 200 -6.31 5.37 3.58
CA PHE A 200 -5.30 4.60 4.30
C PHE A 200 -5.85 4.23 5.67
N PHE A 201 -5.69 2.97 6.06
CA PHE A 201 -5.87 2.50 7.42
C PHE A 201 -4.50 2.37 8.06
N ILE A 202 -4.35 2.90 9.25
CA ILE A 202 -3.17 2.69 10.08
C ILE A 202 -3.64 2.06 11.39
N CYS A 203 -3.17 0.83 11.62
CA CYS A 203 -3.50 0.08 12.83
C CYS A 203 -2.21 -0.12 13.62
N ILE A 204 -2.15 0.36 14.85
CA ILE A 204 -0.98 0.26 15.73
C ILE A 204 -1.32 -0.71 16.86
N ARG A 205 -0.47 -1.72 17.05
CA ARG A 205 -0.65 -2.71 18.11
C ARG A 205 -0.58 -2.03 19.48
N HIS A 206 -1.47 -2.40 20.41
CA HIS A 206 -1.65 -1.72 21.70
C HIS A 206 -0.34 -1.59 22.48
N ASP A 207 0.45 -2.67 22.59
CA ASP A 207 1.72 -2.66 23.32
C ASP A 207 2.77 -1.72 22.70
N VAL A 208 2.69 -1.50 21.38
CA VAL A 208 3.56 -0.56 20.66
C VAL A 208 3.11 0.87 20.91
N ALA A 209 1.81 1.13 20.81
CA ALA A 209 1.23 2.44 21.05
C ALA A 209 1.53 2.93 22.49
N ASP A 210 1.36 2.04 23.47
CA ASP A 210 1.64 2.33 24.87
C ASP A 210 3.12 2.70 25.10
N LYS A 211 4.05 1.96 24.47
CA LYS A 211 5.50 2.23 24.60
C LYS A 211 5.92 3.59 24.06
N VAL A 212 5.27 4.08 23.02
CA VAL A 212 5.61 5.36 22.37
C VAL A 212 4.70 6.51 22.82
N GLY A 213 3.76 6.24 23.73
CA GLY A 213 2.84 7.25 24.26
C GLY A 213 1.82 7.75 23.23
N ILE A 214 1.52 6.94 22.19
CA ILE A 214 0.47 7.26 21.21
C ILE A 214 -0.88 6.84 21.81
N HIS A 215 -1.60 7.81 22.34
CA HIS A 215 -2.97 7.61 22.80
C HIS A 215 -3.92 8.13 21.72
N MET A 216 -4.33 7.26 20.80
CA MET A 216 -5.13 7.57 19.61
C MET A 216 -6.49 8.22 19.89
N PHE A 217 -6.89 8.33 21.14
CA PHE A 217 -8.12 9.02 21.57
C PHE A 217 -7.92 10.52 21.85
N ASN A 218 -6.69 11.03 21.81
CA ASN A 218 -6.45 12.47 21.92
C ASN A 218 -6.63 13.11 20.54
N ALA A 219 -7.67 13.93 20.37
CA ALA A 219 -8.02 14.64 19.14
C ALA A 219 -6.86 15.47 18.52
N ASN A 220 -5.75 15.64 19.24
CA ASN A 220 -4.57 16.38 18.81
C ASN A 220 -3.39 15.48 18.35
N GLN A 221 -3.53 14.17 18.38
CA GLN A 221 -2.48 13.24 17.93
C GLN A 221 -2.99 12.46 16.72
N THR A 222 -2.54 12.87 15.53
CA THR A 222 -2.72 12.09 14.31
C THR A 222 -1.45 11.30 14.02
N VAL A 223 -1.63 10.06 13.55
CA VAL A 223 -0.53 9.23 13.01
C VAL A 223 -0.35 9.44 11.51
N PHE A 224 -1.22 10.22 10.90
CA PHE A 224 -1.13 10.57 9.49
C PHE A 224 -0.21 11.76 9.26
N PRO A 225 0.56 11.76 8.15
CA PRO A 225 1.44 12.87 7.82
C PRO A 225 0.65 14.13 7.46
N ASN A 226 1.16 15.28 7.88
CA ASN A 226 0.63 16.56 7.40
C ASN A 226 1.02 16.78 5.93
N PRO A 227 0.16 17.45 5.12
CA PRO A 227 0.51 17.88 3.78
C PRO A 227 1.84 18.64 3.75
N ILE A 228 2.74 18.28 2.84
CA ILE A 228 4.05 18.90 2.68
C ILE A 228 4.15 19.82 1.45
N THR A 229 3.17 19.72 0.55
CA THR A 229 3.12 20.50 -0.70
C THR A 229 1.91 21.43 -0.68
N PRO A 230 2.04 22.69 -0.19
CA PRO A 230 0.93 23.63 -0.12
C PRO A 230 0.42 24.04 -1.52
N GLU A 231 1.31 24.05 -2.52
CA GLU A 231 0.97 24.23 -3.93
C GLU A 231 1.23 22.91 -4.65
N HIS A 232 0.20 22.39 -5.33
CA HIS A 232 0.32 21.14 -6.07
C HIS A 232 1.28 21.29 -7.25
N ILE A 233 2.12 20.27 -7.46
CA ILE A 233 3.02 20.21 -8.61
C ILE A 233 2.20 19.82 -9.84
N SER A 234 2.32 20.61 -10.90
CA SER A 234 1.66 20.32 -12.18
C SER A 234 2.42 19.27 -12.98
N ILE A 235 1.73 18.61 -13.92
CA ILE A 235 2.36 17.69 -14.87
C ILE A 235 3.45 18.42 -15.69
N SER A 236 3.20 19.67 -16.11
CA SER A 236 4.19 20.45 -16.84
C SER A 236 5.48 20.69 -16.04
N GLN A 237 5.36 20.96 -14.73
CA GLN A 237 6.53 21.08 -13.86
C GLN A 237 7.27 19.76 -13.69
N ALA A 238 6.55 18.63 -13.63
CA ALA A 238 7.15 17.31 -13.49
C ALA A 238 7.93 16.90 -14.75
N PHE A 239 7.48 17.33 -15.93
CA PHE A 239 8.07 17.01 -17.23
C PHE A 239 9.01 18.10 -17.77
N GLU A 240 9.22 19.19 -17.03
CA GLU A 240 10.06 20.31 -17.48
C GLU A 240 11.47 19.89 -17.89
N ASN A 241 12.03 18.88 -17.25
CA ASN A 241 13.37 18.38 -17.56
C ASN A 241 13.37 17.22 -18.58
N LEU A 242 12.22 16.58 -18.86
CA LEU A 242 12.12 15.47 -19.82
C LEU A 242 12.03 15.98 -21.27
N VAL A 243 11.43 17.15 -21.48
CA VAL A 243 11.25 17.77 -22.82
C VAL A 243 12.58 18.18 -23.46
N ASN A 244 13.68 18.17 -22.72
CA ASN A 244 15.00 18.62 -23.17
C ASN A 244 16.05 17.50 -23.19
N ASP A 245 15.67 16.22 -23.12
CA ASP A 245 16.60 15.12 -23.28
C ASP A 245 16.71 14.74 -24.77
N PRO A 246 17.87 15.03 -25.43
CA PRO A 246 18.06 14.75 -26.87
C PRO A 246 18.04 13.25 -27.21
N GLU A 247 18.28 12.36 -26.23
CA GLU A 247 18.24 10.91 -26.43
C GLU A 247 16.80 10.39 -26.43
N GLU A 248 15.89 10.99 -25.64
CA GLU A 248 14.47 10.63 -25.65
C GLU A 248 13.74 11.14 -26.90
N GLU A 249 14.06 12.34 -27.41
CA GLU A 249 13.52 12.81 -28.70
C GLU A 249 13.84 11.82 -29.84
N LYS A 250 15.04 11.25 -29.83
CA LYS A 250 15.46 10.29 -30.84
C LYS A 250 14.76 8.93 -30.72
N MET A 251 14.40 8.50 -29.50
CA MET A 251 13.62 7.27 -29.29
C MET A 251 12.15 7.43 -29.68
N LEU A 252 11.58 8.64 -29.62
CA LEU A 252 10.21 8.92 -30.04
C LEU A 252 10.05 9.07 -31.55
N GLU A 253 11.12 9.38 -32.29
CA GLU A 253 11.13 9.43 -33.76
C GLU A 253 11.15 8.02 -34.41
N ASP A 254 11.56 6.99 -33.66
CA ASP A 254 11.66 5.60 -34.13
C ASP A 254 10.40 4.76 -33.83
N TYR A 255 9.31 5.35 -33.28
CA TYR A 255 7.99 4.77 -33.04
C TYR A 255 6.91 5.44 -33.86
#